data_5bd09c4a67f76fee6f5bcdf096ba5a79
#
_entry.id   5bd09c4a67f76fee6f5bcdf096ba5a79
#
_cell.length_a   1.000
_cell.length_b   1.000
_cell.length_c   1.000
_cell.angle_alpha   90.00
_cell.angle_beta   90.00
_cell.angle_gamma   90.00
#
_symmetry.space_group_name_H-M   'P 1'
#
loop_
_entity.id
_entity.type
_entity.pdbx_description
1 polymer ?
#
loop_
_entity_poly.entity_id
_entity_poly.type
_entity_poly.pdbx_seq_one_letter_code
_entity_poly.pdbx_strand_id
1 'polypeptide(L)'
;MRHIGAIVLGLLLGACGGAGSVSAPSVTPQPSAPASAAVVATPAPTYSPKAEGFTSKVLVEKPREVATSAAGFAWIAAGTSTVGKGVTATVSEKESFTASYETPIDRQAADAKQAIYLTPDLPPLAAGRYTESLRLVVVQAGGRSSAHMHSGIEGVLVLEGQVLVRSGGNAPASLVTGQGFFILPKVPVQLINVGSGVARTLVYSISPEGAPFSTELTESP
;
A
#
# COMPACT_ATOMS: atom_id res chain seq x y z
N MET A 1 -28.79 -18.85 32.15
CA MET A 1 -30.20 -18.83 31.70
C MET A 1 -30.22 -18.64 30.21
N ARG A 2 -30.85 -19.59 29.52
CA ARG A 2 -30.96 -19.71 28.06
C ARG A 2 -32.05 -18.78 27.54
N HIS A 3 -31.87 -18.13 26.38
CA HIS A 3 -32.99 -17.86 25.49
C HIS A 3 -32.53 -18.02 24.04
N ILE A 4 -33.12 -19.05 23.45
CA ILE A 4 -33.09 -19.43 22.02
C ILE A 4 -34.28 -18.68 21.40
N GLY A 5 -34.07 -17.92 20.34
CA GLY A 5 -35.11 -17.27 19.54
C GLY A 5 -35.17 -17.87 18.14
N ALA A 6 -36.31 -18.47 17.82
CA ALA A 6 -36.57 -19.26 16.63
C ALA A 6 -36.83 -18.40 15.39
N ILE A 7 -36.36 -18.92 14.25
CA ILE A 7 -36.62 -18.41 12.89
C ILE A 7 -37.95 -19.00 12.41
N VAL A 8 -38.85 -18.15 11.93
CA VAL A 8 -40.09 -18.57 11.23
C VAL A 8 -39.91 -18.33 9.74
N LEU A 9 -39.95 -19.41 8.99
CA LEU A 9 -39.95 -19.48 7.54
C LEU A 9 -41.40 -19.45 7.07
N GLY A 10 -41.81 -18.41 6.35
CA GLY A 10 -43.14 -18.29 5.74
C GLY A 10 -43.11 -18.54 4.24
N LEU A 11 -43.66 -19.68 3.83
CA LEU A 11 -43.93 -20.04 2.44
C LEU A 11 -45.33 -19.55 2.05
N LEU A 12 -45.48 -18.77 1.01
CA LEU A 12 -46.77 -18.47 0.38
C LEU A 12 -46.74 -18.82 -1.10
N LEU A 13 -47.41 -19.91 -1.40
CA LEU A 13 -47.83 -20.31 -2.76
C LEU A 13 -49.14 -19.58 -3.11
N GLY A 14 -49.21 -18.97 -4.29
CA GLY A 14 -50.43 -18.42 -4.85
C GLY A 14 -50.42 -18.54 -6.39
N ALA A 15 -51.13 -19.51 -6.92
CA ALA A 15 -51.41 -19.68 -8.33
C ALA A 15 -52.72 -19.00 -8.71
N CYS A 16 -52.80 -18.45 -9.93
CA CYS A 16 -53.96 -18.42 -10.88
C CYS A 16 -53.73 -17.33 -11.92
N GLY A 17 -53.48 -17.60 -13.22
CA GLY A 17 -54.50 -17.79 -14.24
C GLY A 17 -54.96 -16.46 -14.86
N GLY A 18 -54.42 -16.09 -16.03
CA GLY A 18 -54.94 -15.00 -16.85
C GLY A 18 -54.23 -14.97 -18.21
N ALA A 19 -54.88 -15.57 -19.23
CA ALA A 19 -54.44 -15.45 -20.62
C ALA A 19 -54.76 -14.04 -21.16
N GLY A 20 -53.74 -13.19 -21.23
CA GLY A 20 -53.78 -11.88 -21.87
C GLY A 20 -52.93 -11.90 -23.14
N SER A 21 -53.54 -11.64 -24.29
CA SER A 21 -52.85 -11.44 -25.56
C SER A 21 -51.89 -10.27 -25.46
N VAL A 22 -50.59 -10.55 -25.46
CA VAL A 22 -49.54 -9.51 -25.48
C VAL A 22 -49.19 -9.19 -26.93
N SER A 23 -49.56 -7.99 -27.37
CA SER A 23 -49.03 -7.40 -28.59
C SER A 23 -47.50 -7.24 -28.44
N ALA A 24 -46.76 -7.72 -29.43
CA ALA A 24 -45.31 -7.60 -29.46
C ALA A 24 -44.89 -6.10 -29.44
N PRO A 25 -43.97 -5.68 -28.58
CA PRO A 25 -43.45 -4.33 -28.62
C PRO A 25 -42.60 -4.12 -29.87
N SER A 26 -42.88 -3.03 -30.61
CA SER A 26 -42.01 -2.55 -31.69
C SER A 26 -40.63 -2.26 -31.16
N VAL A 27 -39.63 -2.99 -31.64
CA VAL A 27 -38.23 -2.77 -31.32
C VAL A 27 -37.77 -1.53 -32.08
N THR A 28 -37.65 -0.41 -31.37
CA THR A 28 -36.95 0.77 -31.87
C THR A 28 -35.46 0.45 -31.99
N PRO A 29 -34.78 0.72 -33.10
CA PRO A 29 -33.35 0.45 -33.22
C PRO A 29 -32.59 1.30 -32.17
N GLN A 30 -31.91 0.62 -31.31
CA GLN A 30 -31.04 1.23 -30.30
C GLN A 30 -29.84 1.88 -31.02
N PRO A 31 -29.49 3.14 -30.73
CA PRO A 31 -28.32 3.75 -31.31
C PRO A 31 -27.06 2.94 -30.95
N SER A 32 -26.30 2.59 -31.98
CA SER A 32 -25.04 1.88 -31.84
C SER A 32 -24.13 2.62 -30.87
N ALA A 33 -23.66 1.94 -29.84
CA ALA A 33 -22.68 2.50 -28.92
C ALA A 33 -21.44 2.94 -29.71
N PRO A 34 -20.81 4.10 -29.36
CA PRO A 34 -19.59 4.52 -30.01
C PRO A 34 -18.52 3.45 -29.83
N ALA A 35 -17.84 3.11 -30.92
CA ALA A 35 -16.75 2.15 -30.90
C ALA A 35 -15.75 2.57 -29.81
N SER A 36 -15.54 1.70 -28.83
CA SER A 36 -14.55 1.89 -27.76
C SER A 36 -13.20 2.10 -28.44
N ALA A 37 -12.62 3.29 -28.29
CA ALA A 37 -11.28 3.55 -28.77
C ALA A 37 -10.34 2.52 -28.12
N ALA A 38 -9.64 1.76 -28.94
CA ALA A 38 -8.66 0.80 -28.47
C ALA A 38 -7.63 1.55 -27.62
N VAL A 39 -7.61 1.29 -26.32
CA VAL A 39 -6.56 1.78 -25.43
C VAL A 39 -5.29 1.11 -25.92
N VAL A 40 -4.42 1.88 -26.58
CA VAL A 40 -3.07 1.43 -26.90
C VAL A 40 -2.39 1.14 -25.57
N ALA A 41 -2.21 -0.13 -25.28
CA ALA A 41 -1.52 -0.56 -24.07
C ALA A 41 -0.10 -0.03 -24.14
N THR A 42 0.21 0.93 -23.28
CA THR A 42 1.59 1.38 -23.08
C THR A 42 2.39 0.15 -22.66
N PRO A 43 3.49 -0.18 -23.35
CA PRO A 43 4.29 -1.34 -22.94
C PRO A 43 4.72 -1.19 -21.49
N ALA A 44 4.61 -2.27 -20.73
CA ALA A 44 5.04 -2.27 -19.34
C ALA A 44 6.51 -1.82 -19.27
N PRO A 45 6.85 -0.92 -18.32
CA PRO A 45 8.20 -0.39 -18.23
C PRO A 45 9.20 -1.53 -18.06
N THR A 46 10.27 -1.49 -18.86
CA THR A 46 11.30 -2.52 -18.86
C THR A 46 12.07 -2.47 -17.54
N TYR A 47 12.38 -3.63 -17.00
CA TYR A 47 13.27 -3.75 -15.85
C TYR A 47 14.63 -3.10 -16.11
N SER A 48 15.19 -2.45 -15.09
CA SER A 48 16.57 -1.95 -15.10
C SER A 48 17.22 -2.20 -13.74
N PRO A 49 18.41 -2.78 -13.70
CA PRO A 49 19.13 -2.98 -12.44
C PRO A 49 19.58 -1.67 -11.79
N LYS A 50 19.68 -0.59 -12.56
CA LYS A 50 20.18 0.70 -12.08
C LYS A 50 19.08 1.69 -11.80
N ALA A 51 19.28 2.51 -10.76
CA ALA A 51 18.43 3.67 -10.48
C ALA A 51 18.60 4.73 -11.58
N GLU A 52 17.50 5.43 -11.88
CA GLU A 52 17.46 6.53 -12.82
C GLU A 52 16.42 7.56 -12.37
N GLY A 53 16.80 8.84 -12.34
CA GLY A 53 15.89 9.91 -11.88
C GLY A 53 15.35 9.70 -10.47
N PHE A 54 16.11 9.04 -9.61
CA PHE A 54 15.72 8.62 -8.27
C PHE A 54 16.62 9.28 -7.23
N THR A 55 16.02 9.83 -6.18
CA THR A 55 16.74 10.36 -5.01
C THR A 55 16.06 9.89 -3.73
N SER A 56 16.84 9.60 -2.70
CA SER A 56 16.36 9.23 -1.38
C SER A 56 17.06 10.08 -0.33
N LYS A 57 16.27 10.69 0.57
CA LYS A 57 16.76 11.48 1.69
C LYS A 57 16.26 10.89 2.99
N VAL A 58 17.16 10.59 3.90
CA VAL A 58 16.81 10.23 5.28
C VAL A 58 16.28 11.48 5.98
N LEU A 59 15.08 11.40 6.50
CA LEU A 59 14.45 12.46 7.30
C LEU A 59 14.74 12.24 8.77
N VAL A 60 14.63 11.00 9.23
CA VAL A 60 14.93 10.61 10.61
C VAL A 60 15.34 9.14 10.65
N GLU A 61 16.27 8.84 11.54
CA GLU A 61 16.71 7.47 11.84
C GLU A 61 17.01 7.36 13.33
N LYS A 62 16.54 6.29 13.97
CA LYS A 62 16.80 6.04 15.38
C LYS A 62 16.84 4.55 15.72
N PRO A 63 17.56 4.16 16.80
CA PRO A 63 17.48 2.79 17.31
C PRO A 63 16.12 2.51 17.94
N ARG A 64 15.72 1.25 17.90
CA ARG A 64 14.52 0.73 18.54
C ARG A 64 14.74 -0.66 19.12
N GLU A 65 14.24 -0.86 20.35
CA GLU A 65 14.08 -2.20 20.92
C GLU A 65 12.73 -2.79 20.55
N VAL A 66 12.72 -4.03 20.07
CA VAL A 66 11.52 -4.79 19.74
C VAL A 66 11.43 -6.00 20.66
N ALA A 67 10.29 -6.16 21.33
CA ALA A 67 10.00 -7.33 22.17
C ALA A 67 9.42 -8.48 21.33
N THR A 68 9.66 -9.71 21.73
CA THR A 68 9.37 -10.96 21.00
C THR A 68 7.90 -11.26 20.71
N SER A 69 6.95 -10.64 21.37
CA SER A 69 5.59 -11.17 21.43
C SER A 69 4.58 -10.48 20.52
N ALA A 70 5.01 -9.51 19.74
CA ALA A 70 4.07 -8.72 18.98
C ALA A 70 4.03 -9.16 17.52
N ALA A 71 2.89 -9.70 17.08
CA ALA A 71 2.51 -9.62 15.69
C ALA A 71 2.33 -8.11 15.39
N GLY A 72 3.39 -7.46 14.94
CA GLY A 72 3.38 -6.03 14.68
C GLY A 72 2.96 -5.74 13.25
N PHE A 73 2.59 -4.52 13.00
CA PHE A 73 2.31 -3.97 11.68
C PHE A 73 2.86 -2.55 11.60
N ALA A 74 3.19 -2.12 10.39
CA ALA A 74 3.60 -0.75 10.14
C ALA A 74 2.39 0.09 9.77
N TRP A 75 2.37 1.37 10.18
CA TRP A 75 1.42 2.35 9.69
C TRP A 75 2.09 3.71 9.53
N ILE A 76 1.43 4.58 8.80
CA ILE A 76 1.86 5.96 8.56
C ILE A 76 0.67 6.86 8.83
N ALA A 77 0.83 7.87 9.66
CA ALA A 77 -0.21 8.81 10.02
C ALA A 77 0.28 10.25 9.82
N ALA A 78 -0.64 11.14 9.46
CA ALA A 78 -0.36 12.58 9.37
C ALA A 78 -0.38 13.26 10.74
N GLY A 79 0.39 14.34 10.87
CA GLY A 79 0.33 15.25 12.01
C GLY A 79 1.22 14.85 13.18
N THR A 80 1.02 15.55 14.30
CA THR A 80 1.77 15.39 15.55
C THR A 80 1.26 14.26 16.43
N SER A 81 0.38 13.41 15.92
CA SER A 81 -0.20 12.32 16.68
C SER A 81 0.87 11.28 17.00
N THR A 82 1.44 11.35 18.17
CA THR A 82 2.28 10.30 18.74
C THR A 82 1.43 9.10 19.10
N VAL A 83 1.20 8.23 18.14
CA VAL A 83 0.71 6.89 18.42
C VAL A 83 1.93 6.00 18.45
N GLY A 84 2.16 5.37 19.60
CA GLY A 84 3.28 4.47 19.79
C GLY A 84 4.66 5.13 19.85
N LYS A 85 5.70 4.32 19.67
CA LYS A 85 7.11 4.69 19.77
C LYS A 85 7.78 4.99 18.43
N GLY A 86 6.99 5.37 17.41
CA GLY A 86 7.43 5.55 16.04
C GLY A 86 8.40 6.70 15.79
N VAL A 87 8.66 6.99 14.54
CA VAL A 87 9.47 8.10 14.05
C VAL A 87 8.59 9.18 13.43
N THR A 88 8.86 10.43 13.76
CA THR A 88 8.16 11.59 13.19
C THR A 88 9.15 12.44 12.41
N ALA A 89 8.77 12.85 11.22
CA ALA A 89 9.58 13.75 10.41
C ALA A 89 8.71 14.80 9.72
N THR A 90 9.31 15.97 9.51
CA THR A 90 8.75 17.05 8.71
C THR A 90 9.28 16.96 7.29
N VAL A 91 8.37 16.86 6.33
CA VAL A 91 8.67 16.77 4.89
C VAL A 91 8.70 18.14 4.25
N SER A 92 7.79 19.03 4.68
CA SER A 92 7.72 20.42 4.27
C SER A 92 7.16 21.28 5.42
N GLU A 93 7.09 22.59 5.24
CA GLU A 93 6.57 23.50 6.28
C GLU A 93 5.16 23.15 6.78
N LYS A 94 4.37 22.44 5.97
CA LYS A 94 2.98 22.06 6.30
C LYS A 94 2.74 20.56 6.42
N GLU A 95 3.75 19.73 6.19
CA GLU A 95 3.62 18.28 6.13
C GLU A 95 4.55 17.61 7.14
N SER A 96 3.97 17.03 8.16
CA SER A 96 4.66 16.17 9.13
C SER A 96 3.98 14.81 9.17
N PHE A 97 4.77 13.76 9.20
CA PHE A 97 4.28 12.39 9.23
C PHE A 97 4.89 11.61 10.39
N THR A 98 4.09 10.74 10.97
CA THR A 98 4.55 9.75 11.95
C THR A 98 4.37 8.37 11.36
N ALA A 99 5.39 7.54 11.44
CA ALA A 99 5.34 6.14 11.06
C ALA A 99 5.88 5.27 12.18
N SER A 100 5.32 4.09 12.34
CA SER A 100 5.78 3.14 13.35
C SER A 100 5.39 1.70 13.01
N TYR A 101 6.14 0.76 13.59
CA TYR A 101 5.80 -0.64 13.64
C TYR A 101 5.23 -0.95 15.03
N GLU A 102 3.97 -1.40 15.08
CA GLU A 102 3.20 -1.42 16.32
C GLU A 102 2.48 -2.75 16.53
N THR A 103 2.05 -2.97 17.77
CA THR A 103 1.19 -4.08 18.14
C THR A 103 -0.25 -3.88 17.62
N PRO A 104 -1.08 -4.95 17.53
CA PRO A 104 -2.49 -4.83 17.15
C PRO A 104 -3.29 -3.86 18.05
N ILE A 105 -2.93 -3.74 19.31
CA ILE A 105 -3.59 -2.82 20.27
C ILE A 105 -3.29 -1.36 19.89
N ASP A 106 -2.04 -1.07 19.57
CA ASP A 106 -1.63 0.28 19.19
C ASP A 106 -2.23 0.68 17.83
N ARG A 107 -2.48 -0.30 16.94
CA ARG A 107 -3.17 -0.09 15.67
C ARG A 107 -4.59 0.43 15.87
N GLN A 108 -5.37 -0.14 16.78
CA GLN A 108 -6.72 0.35 17.07
C GLN A 108 -6.69 1.81 17.54
N ALA A 109 -5.68 2.18 18.33
CA ALA A 109 -5.48 3.56 18.73
C ALA A 109 -5.08 4.47 17.57
N ALA A 110 -4.38 3.95 16.56
CA ALA A 110 -4.02 4.69 15.34
C ALA A 110 -5.23 4.92 14.42
N ASP A 111 -6.07 3.90 14.24
CA ASP A 111 -7.33 4.03 13.49
C ASP A 111 -8.21 5.15 14.06
N ALA A 112 -8.35 5.21 15.38
CA ALA A 112 -9.10 6.25 16.07
C ALA A 112 -8.54 7.67 15.85
N LYS A 113 -7.28 7.79 15.44
CA LYS A 113 -6.58 9.05 15.16
C LYS A 113 -6.42 9.36 13.66
N GLN A 114 -7.18 8.70 12.82
CA GLN A 114 -7.19 8.92 11.36
C GLN A 114 -5.84 8.64 10.71
N ALA A 115 -5.33 7.43 10.86
CA ALA A 115 -4.17 6.98 10.12
C ALA A 115 -4.40 7.12 8.60
N ILE A 116 -3.43 7.65 7.88
CA ILE A 116 -3.49 7.78 6.42
C ILE A 116 -3.40 6.40 5.77
N TYR A 117 -2.52 5.55 6.30
CA TYR A 117 -2.28 4.23 5.77
C TYR A 117 -1.96 3.25 6.91
N LEU A 118 -2.62 2.11 6.87
CA LEU A 118 -2.37 0.97 7.75
C LEU A 118 -2.10 -0.26 6.90
N THR A 119 -1.04 -0.99 7.23
CA THR A 119 -0.83 -2.30 6.63
C THR A 119 -1.79 -3.33 7.22
N PRO A 120 -2.03 -4.48 6.56
CA PRO A 120 -2.55 -5.66 7.22
C PRO A 120 -1.59 -6.12 8.32
N ASP A 121 -1.99 -7.13 9.09
CA ASP A 121 -1.11 -7.75 10.07
C ASP A 121 0.12 -8.34 9.36
N LEU A 122 1.29 -8.00 9.86
CA LEU A 122 2.57 -8.44 9.32
C LEU A 122 3.17 -9.52 10.23
N PRO A 123 4.09 -10.35 9.71
CA PRO A 123 4.82 -11.28 10.54
C PRO A 123 5.52 -10.57 11.71
N PRO A 124 5.50 -11.14 12.93
CA PRO A 124 6.17 -10.54 14.07
C PRO A 124 7.68 -10.48 13.83
N LEU A 125 8.29 -9.38 14.26
CA LEU A 125 9.75 -9.28 14.32
C LEU A 125 10.28 -10.12 15.49
N ALA A 126 11.46 -10.69 15.32
CA ALA A 126 12.18 -11.30 16.43
C ALA A 126 12.53 -10.21 17.47
N ALA A 127 12.68 -10.61 18.77
CA ALA A 127 13.21 -9.68 19.76
C ALA A 127 14.60 -9.25 19.37
N GLY A 128 14.90 -7.99 19.60
CA GLY A 128 16.23 -7.47 19.32
C GLY A 128 16.27 -5.97 19.11
N ARG A 129 17.46 -5.53 18.72
CA ARG A 129 17.72 -4.13 18.37
C ARG A 129 17.53 -3.92 16.89
N TYR A 130 16.83 -2.87 16.55
CA TYR A 130 16.48 -2.48 15.18
C TYR A 130 16.82 -1.00 14.98
N THR A 131 16.87 -0.62 13.72
CA THR A 131 16.89 0.78 13.30
C THR A 131 15.57 1.08 12.61
N GLU A 132 14.83 2.08 13.11
CA GLU A 132 13.71 2.68 12.41
C GLU A 132 14.20 3.85 11.58
N SER A 133 13.74 3.96 10.34
CA SER A 133 14.01 5.14 9.52
C SER A 133 12.77 5.60 8.75
N LEU A 134 12.71 6.91 8.52
CA LEU A 134 11.74 7.54 7.63
C LEU A 134 12.50 8.31 6.56
N ARG A 135 12.16 8.06 5.30
CA ARG A 135 12.84 8.61 4.13
C ARG A 135 11.84 9.26 3.19
N LEU A 136 12.23 10.40 2.62
CA LEU A 136 11.54 10.96 1.46
C LEU A 136 12.25 10.46 0.19
N VAL A 137 11.49 9.82 -0.68
CA VAL A 137 11.96 9.36 -1.98
C VAL A 137 11.27 10.19 -3.06
N VAL A 138 12.05 10.69 -3.99
CA VAL A 138 11.60 11.47 -5.14
C VAL A 138 12.05 10.77 -6.41
N VAL A 139 11.08 10.52 -7.29
CA VAL A 139 11.33 9.83 -8.57
C VAL A 139 10.81 10.69 -9.71
N GLN A 140 11.69 11.08 -10.61
CA GLN A 140 11.35 11.85 -11.79
C GLN A 140 10.42 11.05 -12.72
N ALA A 141 9.71 11.71 -13.62
CA ALA A 141 8.86 11.03 -14.60
C ALA A 141 9.67 9.98 -15.39
N GLY A 142 9.17 8.75 -15.43
CA GLY A 142 9.87 7.61 -16.03
C GLY A 142 11.07 7.10 -15.25
N GLY A 143 11.42 7.75 -14.14
CA GLY A 143 12.51 7.34 -13.24
C GLY A 143 12.16 6.09 -12.45
N ARG A 144 13.20 5.50 -11.82
CA ARG A 144 13.08 4.25 -11.06
C ARG A 144 14.17 4.10 -10.01
N SER A 145 13.91 3.32 -8.97
CA SER A 145 14.97 2.83 -8.08
C SER A 145 15.85 1.80 -8.81
N SER A 146 17.02 1.47 -8.25
CA SER A 146 17.63 0.17 -8.53
C SER A 146 16.68 -0.96 -8.11
N ALA A 147 16.87 -2.15 -8.70
CA ALA A 147 16.29 -3.35 -8.12
C ALA A 147 17.08 -3.68 -6.86
N HIS A 148 16.39 -3.91 -5.77
CA HIS A 148 17.02 -4.13 -4.47
C HIS A 148 16.13 -4.97 -3.56
N MET A 149 16.66 -5.34 -2.41
CA MET A 149 15.91 -5.94 -1.30
C MET A 149 16.32 -5.30 0.02
N HIS A 150 15.43 -5.35 1.01
CA HIS A 150 15.65 -4.80 2.34
C HIS A 150 15.94 -5.87 3.37
N SER A 151 16.72 -5.53 4.40
CA SER A 151 16.99 -6.42 5.53
C SER A 151 15.83 -6.48 6.52
N GLY A 152 14.95 -5.50 6.50
CA GLY A 152 13.79 -5.35 7.37
C GLY A 152 12.49 -5.17 6.60
N ILE A 153 11.42 -4.85 7.32
CA ILE A 153 10.12 -4.52 6.74
C ILE A 153 10.15 -3.07 6.27
N GLU A 154 9.55 -2.81 5.11
CA GLU A 154 9.39 -1.48 4.56
C GLU A 154 7.91 -1.17 4.28
N GLY A 155 7.47 0.03 4.63
CA GLY A 155 6.18 0.59 4.26
C GLY A 155 6.37 1.80 3.36
N VAL A 156 5.64 1.86 2.25
CA VAL A 156 5.68 2.95 1.27
C VAL A 156 4.32 3.64 1.24
N LEU A 157 4.30 4.97 1.33
CA LEU A 157 3.12 5.81 1.14
C LEU A 157 3.37 6.79 0.00
N VAL A 158 2.50 6.82 -1.01
CA VAL A 158 2.58 7.79 -2.10
C VAL A 158 1.99 9.12 -1.62
N LEU A 159 2.83 10.15 -1.55
CA LEU A 159 2.43 11.53 -1.21
C LEU A 159 1.95 12.29 -2.44
N GLU A 160 2.57 12.02 -3.61
CA GLU A 160 2.29 12.72 -4.86
C GLU A 160 2.62 11.81 -6.06
N GLY A 161 1.80 11.90 -7.10
CA GLY A 161 2.04 11.20 -8.36
C GLY A 161 1.56 9.75 -8.37
N GLN A 162 2.21 8.95 -9.23
CA GLN A 162 1.87 7.54 -9.44
C GLN A 162 3.12 6.70 -9.56
N VAL A 163 3.17 5.60 -8.82
CA VAL A 163 4.28 4.66 -8.87
C VAL A 163 3.80 3.24 -9.14
N LEU A 164 4.61 2.49 -9.85
CA LEU A 164 4.48 1.05 -10.02
C LEU A 164 5.50 0.37 -9.12
N VAL A 165 5.04 -0.50 -8.25
CA VAL A 165 5.91 -1.34 -7.40
C VAL A 165 5.96 -2.73 -8.02
N ARG A 166 7.15 -3.18 -8.37
CA ARG A 166 7.44 -4.57 -8.71
C ARG A 166 8.02 -5.26 -7.49
N SER A 167 7.53 -6.42 -7.14
CA SER A 167 7.93 -7.11 -5.91
C SER A 167 7.91 -8.62 -6.12
N GLY A 168 9.06 -9.24 -6.01
CA GLY A 168 9.32 -10.68 -5.82
C GLY A 168 8.35 -11.68 -6.44
N GLY A 169 8.17 -11.67 -7.77
CA GLY A 169 7.30 -12.64 -8.46
C GLY A 169 5.79 -12.35 -8.35
N ASN A 170 5.39 -11.29 -7.66
CA ASN A 170 4.00 -10.85 -7.59
C ASN A 170 3.62 -10.00 -8.82
N ALA A 171 2.32 -9.90 -9.08
CA ALA A 171 1.82 -8.93 -10.07
C ALA A 171 2.23 -7.51 -9.64
N PRO A 172 2.72 -6.66 -10.56
CA PRO A 172 3.05 -5.28 -10.24
C PRO A 172 1.85 -4.51 -9.68
N ALA A 173 2.07 -3.76 -8.60
CA ALA A 173 1.05 -2.92 -7.98
C ALA A 173 1.22 -1.46 -8.41
N SER A 174 0.17 -0.88 -8.98
CA SER A 174 0.14 0.56 -9.30
C SER A 174 -0.48 1.31 -8.13
N LEU A 175 0.23 2.31 -7.62
CA LEU A 175 -0.19 3.13 -6.48
C LEU A 175 -0.27 4.59 -6.89
N VAL A 176 -1.29 5.27 -6.39
CA VAL A 176 -1.49 6.72 -6.55
C VAL A 176 -1.44 7.42 -5.19
N THR A 177 -1.45 8.74 -5.19
CA THR A 177 -1.47 9.58 -3.99
C THR A 177 -2.47 9.06 -2.94
N GLY A 178 -2.01 8.93 -1.69
CA GLY A 178 -2.77 8.42 -0.55
C GLY A 178 -2.76 6.89 -0.42
N GLN A 179 -2.25 6.16 -1.41
CA GLN A 179 -2.12 4.71 -1.34
C GLN A 179 -0.76 4.29 -0.79
N GLY A 180 -0.75 3.15 -0.11
CA GLY A 180 0.45 2.57 0.47
C GLY A 180 0.67 1.11 0.10
N PHE A 181 1.88 0.66 0.32
CA PHE A 181 2.33 -0.69 0.09
C PHE A 181 3.33 -1.10 1.19
N PHE A 182 3.49 -2.38 1.43
CA PHE A 182 4.53 -2.88 2.32
C PHE A 182 5.35 -3.98 1.65
N ILE A 183 6.59 -4.12 2.07
CA ILE A 183 7.56 -5.07 1.55
C ILE A 183 8.15 -5.83 2.72
N LEU A 184 8.14 -7.15 2.63
CA LEU A 184 8.74 -8.03 3.63
C LEU A 184 10.26 -8.12 3.45
N PRO A 185 11.00 -8.50 4.50
CA PRO A 185 12.45 -8.66 4.42
C PRO A 185 12.86 -9.60 3.29
N LYS A 186 13.94 -9.27 2.60
CA LYS A 186 14.54 -10.06 1.52
C LYS A 186 13.66 -10.29 0.29
N VAL A 187 12.52 -9.59 0.20
CA VAL A 187 11.71 -9.59 -1.01
C VAL A 187 12.32 -8.60 -2.00
N PRO A 188 12.69 -9.04 -3.22
CA PRO A 188 13.16 -8.13 -4.27
C PRO A 188 12.09 -7.09 -4.61
N VAL A 189 12.52 -5.84 -4.80
CA VAL A 189 11.62 -4.73 -5.12
C VAL A 189 12.24 -3.75 -6.09
N GLN A 190 11.41 -3.12 -6.91
CA GLN A 190 11.73 -1.94 -7.70
C GLN A 190 10.54 -1.00 -7.72
N LEU A 191 10.79 0.29 -7.50
CA LEU A 191 9.82 1.36 -7.58
C LEU A 191 10.04 2.15 -8.86
N ILE A 192 8.98 2.35 -9.66
CA ILE A 192 9.03 3.02 -10.97
C ILE A 192 7.97 4.10 -10.99
N ASN A 193 8.34 5.33 -11.36
CA ASN A 193 7.36 6.38 -11.61
C ASN A 193 6.78 6.20 -13.01
N VAL A 194 5.49 5.84 -13.08
CA VAL A 194 4.74 5.66 -14.34
C VAL A 194 3.86 6.86 -14.67
N GLY A 195 3.87 7.89 -13.83
CA GLY A 195 3.18 9.15 -14.07
C GLY A 195 3.98 10.08 -14.98
N SER A 196 3.32 11.14 -15.47
CA SER A 196 3.94 12.18 -16.31
C SER A 196 4.67 13.27 -15.51
N GLY A 197 4.47 13.35 -14.19
CA GLY A 197 5.12 14.29 -13.27
C GLY A 197 6.06 13.58 -12.30
N VAL A 198 6.58 14.34 -11.36
CA VAL A 198 7.39 13.81 -10.25
C VAL A 198 6.50 12.98 -9.34
N ALA A 199 7.00 11.85 -8.86
CA ALA A 199 6.40 11.09 -7.78
C ALA A 199 7.19 11.32 -6.48
N ARG A 200 6.47 11.51 -5.37
CA ARG A 200 7.03 11.62 -4.01
C ARG A 200 6.44 10.51 -3.16
N THR A 201 7.29 9.74 -2.52
CA THR A 201 6.87 8.70 -1.59
C THR A 201 7.55 8.87 -0.25
N LEU A 202 6.83 8.55 0.80
CA LEU A 202 7.37 8.44 2.14
C LEU A 202 7.64 6.96 2.41
N VAL A 203 8.86 6.65 2.80
CA VAL A 203 9.31 5.27 3.02
C VAL A 203 9.69 5.13 4.49
N TYR A 204 8.95 4.28 5.20
CA TYR A 204 9.27 3.85 6.56
C TYR A 204 9.92 2.48 6.52
N SER A 205 10.97 2.27 7.29
CA SER A 205 11.59 0.95 7.43
C SER A 205 11.95 0.64 8.88
N ILE A 206 11.90 -0.65 9.21
CA ILE A 206 12.40 -1.21 10.47
C ILE A 206 13.30 -2.39 10.14
N SER A 207 14.60 -2.24 10.35
CA SER A 207 15.63 -3.22 9.98
C SER A 207 16.47 -3.61 11.17
N PRO A 208 17.00 -4.85 11.24
CA PRO A 208 17.94 -5.24 12.31
C PRO A 208 19.10 -4.24 12.40
N GLU A 209 19.49 -3.86 13.62
CA GLU A 209 20.60 -2.92 13.84
C GLU A 209 21.89 -3.43 13.18
N GLY A 210 22.60 -2.53 12.50
CA GLY A 210 23.83 -2.86 11.78
C GLY A 210 23.64 -3.57 10.43
N ALA A 211 22.41 -3.96 10.07
CA ALA A 211 22.14 -4.49 8.74
C ALA A 211 22.05 -3.35 7.71
N PRO A 212 22.49 -3.56 6.46
CA PRO A 212 22.35 -2.56 5.41
C PRO A 212 20.86 -2.28 5.15
N PHE A 213 20.52 -1.01 4.92
CA PHE A 213 19.14 -0.63 4.59
C PHE A 213 18.65 -1.38 3.34
N SER A 214 19.45 -1.40 2.30
CA SER A 214 19.15 -2.11 1.06
C SER A 214 20.37 -2.80 0.48
N THR A 215 20.14 -3.85 -0.28
CA THR A 215 21.14 -4.55 -1.08
C THR A 215 20.68 -4.53 -2.54
N GLU A 216 21.50 -3.99 -3.42
CA GLU A 216 21.20 -3.93 -4.85
C GLU A 216 21.24 -5.33 -5.49
N LEU A 217 20.39 -5.54 -6.47
CA LEU A 217 20.30 -6.76 -7.24
C LEU A 217 20.74 -6.50 -8.69
N THR A 218 21.33 -7.52 -9.30
CA THR A 218 21.73 -7.48 -10.71
C THR A 218 20.65 -8.03 -11.64
N GLU A 219 19.66 -8.71 -11.09
CA GLU A 219 18.56 -9.37 -11.81
C GLU A 219 17.19 -8.75 -11.45
N SER A 220 16.19 -9.06 -12.28
CA SER A 220 14.81 -8.61 -12.09
C SER A 220 14.21 -9.09 -10.78
N PRO A 221 13.45 -8.26 -10.09
CA PRO A 221 12.59 -8.70 -9.00
C PRO A 221 11.48 -9.63 -9.48
#